data_6605c35b4ad282221f9d3ca5505f3cf6
#
_entry.id   6605c35b4ad282221f9d3ca5505f3cf6
#
_cell.length_a   1.000
_cell.length_b   1.000
_cell.length_c   1.000
_cell.angle_alpha   90.00
_cell.angle_beta   90.00
_cell.angle_gamma   90.00
#
_symmetry.space_group_name_H-M   'P 1'
#
loop_
_entity.id
_entity.type
_entity.pdbx_description
1 polymer ?
#
loop_
_entity_poly.entity_id
_entity_poly.type
_entity_poly.pdbx_seq_one_letter_code
_entity_poly.pdbx_strand_id
1 'polypeptide(L)'
;MKIDLHTHSNKSDGTMSPTELVQHAIINGLDLIALTDHDTIAGWSEATGAIRGDFQLALGAEISCLTDEHRSVHILGLLFDSQYLPLQEAMAASRDDRVPRMKRMIELMAADGIAITFQEVMAELPDGATLGRPHLADALVAKGLVRNRDQAFAELLNNDSKYYVSHVSPKPIEAIQLIKAAGGVSVIAHPGASFPELNIELFAEYKRNGLTAIEVAHRDH
;
A
#
# COMPACT_ATOMS: atom_id res chain seq x y z
N MET A 1 6.50 19.57 16.14
CA MET A 1 6.19 18.12 15.96
C MET A 1 6.44 17.79 14.52
N LYS A 2 7.32 16.82 14.26
CA LYS A 2 7.58 16.25 12.91
C LYS A 2 6.87 14.92 12.82
N ILE A 3 6.03 14.75 11.82
CA ILE A 3 5.18 13.56 11.67
C ILE A 3 5.26 12.99 10.26
N ASP A 4 5.14 11.67 10.15
CA ASP A 4 4.93 10.96 8.90
C ASP A 4 3.81 9.92 9.10
N LEU A 5 2.70 10.10 8.42
CA LEU A 5 1.50 9.27 8.60
C LEU A 5 1.33 8.21 7.51
N HIS A 6 2.36 7.99 6.67
CA HIS A 6 2.32 6.99 5.62
C HIS A 6 3.70 6.33 5.47
N THR A 7 3.91 5.25 6.22
CA THR A 7 5.17 4.51 6.18
C THR A 7 4.93 3.01 6.04
N HIS A 8 5.85 2.33 5.36
CA HIS A 8 5.79 0.89 5.12
C HIS A 8 7.00 0.17 5.70
N SER A 9 6.74 -1.00 6.26
CA SER A 9 7.77 -1.94 6.67
C SER A 9 7.92 -3.09 5.66
N ASN A 10 8.85 -4.00 5.95
CA ASN A 10 9.02 -5.24 5.19
C ASN A 10 7.90 -6.27 5.42
N LYS A 11 6.80 -5.88 6.09
CA LYS A 11 5.56 -6.69 6.11
C LYS A 11 4.71 -6.42 4.87
N SER A 12 5.05 -5.39 4.09
CA SER A 12 4.51 -5.15 2.75
C SER A 12 5.65 -4.91 1.76
N ASP A 13 5.90 -3.69 1.34
CA ASP A 13 6.83 -3.32 0.27
C ASP A 13 7.93 -2.33 0.72
N GLY A 14 8.00 -2.05 2.01
CA GLY A 14 9.12 -1.36 2.63
C GLY A 14 10.34 -2.29 2.77
N THR A 15 11.51 -1.70 3.01
CA THR A 15 12.79 -2.43 3.11
C THR A 15 13.24 -2.66 4.54
N MET A 16 12.69 -1.93 5.52
CA MET A 16 13.04 -2.02 6.93
C MET A 16 12.05 -2.93 7.67
N SER A 17 12.50 -3.69 8.65
CA SER A 17 11.60 -4.32 9.61
C SER A 17 10.80 -3.26 10.38
N PRO A 18 9.64 -3.58 10.98
CA PRO A 18 8.90 -2.63 11.80
C PRO A 18 9.73 -2.03 12.93
N THR A 19 10.64 -2.80 13.55
CA THR A 19 11.58 -2.33 14.56
C THR A 19 12.55 -1.29 13.98
N GLU A 20 13.20 -1.60 12.86
CA GLU A 20 14.16 -0.70 12.21
C GLU A 20 13.48 0.59 11.75
N LEU A 21 12.27 0.51 11.22
CA LEU A 21 11.49 1.67 10.78
C LEU A 21 11.23 2.65 11.95
N VAL A 22 10.76 2.14 13.10
CA VAL A 22 10.54 2.96 14.30
C VAL A 22 11.85 3.57 14.79
N GLN A 23 12.94 2.78 14.87
CA GLN A 23 14.24 3.28 15.28
C GLN A 23 14.78 4.35 14.31
N HIS A 24 14.64 4.14 13.01
CA HIS A 24 15.03 5.09 11.98
C HIS A 24 14.26 6.42 12.12
N ALA A 25 12.96 6.36 12.36
CA ALA A 25 12.14 7.54 12.60
C ALA A 25 12.61 8.33 13.83
N ILE A 26 12.88 7.66 14.95
CA ILE A 26 13.40 8.29 16.17
C ILE A 26 14.76 8.96 15.91
N ILE A 27 15.71 8.26 15.27
CA ILE A 27 17.03 8.78 14.95
C ILE A 27 16.97 10.03 14.06
N ASN A 28 16.00 10.09 13.13
CA ASN A 28 15.79 11.24 12.25
C ASN A 28 14.95 12.37 12.89
N GLY A 29 14.61 12.23 14.18
CA GLY A 29 13.93 13.25 14.95
C GLY A 29 12.47 13.46 14.58
N LEU A 30 11.80 12.40 14.12
CA LEU A 30 10.33 12.37 14.03
C LEU A 30 9.75 12.19 15.43
N ASP A 31 8.63 12.84 15.68
CA ASP A 31 7.88 12.73 16.94
C ASP A 31 6.81 11.62 16.84
N LEU A 32 6.29 11.38 15.63
CA LEU A 32 5.25 10.39 15.36
C LEU A 32 5.39 9.85 13.93
N ILE A 33 5.16 8.53 13.77
CA ILE A 33 4.87 7.91 12.48
C ILE A 33 3.57 7.10 12.53
N ALA A 34 2.99 6.83 11.35
CA ALA A 34 2.01 5.76 11.21
C ALA A 34 2.63 4.58 10.46
N LEU A 35 2.46 3.35 10.99
CA LEU A 35 2.77 2.13 10.25
C LEU A 35 1.53 1.72 9.47
N THR A 36 1.62 1.74 8.14
CA THR A 36 0.49 1.59 7.21
C THR A 36 0.77 0.57 6.11
N ASP A 37 1.31 -0.59 6.47
CA ASP A 37 1.59 -1.67 5.53
C ASP A 37 0.38 -2.07 4.68
N HIS A 38 0.59 -2.41 3.42
CA HIS A 38 -0.47 -2.77 2.47
C HIS A 38 -1.29 -3.99 2.92
N ASP A 39 -2.57 -3.78 3.17
CA ASP A 39 -3.59 -4.78 3.51
C ASP A 39 -3.21 -5.70 4.68
N THR A 40 -2.32 -5.26 5.58
CA THR A 40 -1.86 -6.08 6.70
C THR A 40 -1.57 -5.27 7.96
N ILE A 41 -1.75 -5.90 9.11
CA ILE A 41 -1.41 -5.38 10.44
C ILE A 41 -0.29 -6.21 11.10
N ALA A 42 0.38 -7.08 10.33
CA ALA A 42 1.36 -8.04 10.84
C ALA A 42 2.57 -7.37 11.52
N GLY A 43 2.89 -6.11 11.16
CA GLY A 43 3.98 -5.35 11.75
C GLY A 43 3.66 -4.66 13.08
N TRP A 44 2.39 -4.57 13.49
CA TRP A 44 1.96 -3.73 14.61
C TRP A 44 2.61 -4.08 15.95
N SER A 45 2.62 -5.36 16.30
CA SER A 45 3.20 -5.83 17.58
C SER A 45 4.70 -5.55 17.66
N GLU A 46 5.42 -5.81 16.57
CA GLU A 46 6.86 -5.58 16.46
C GLU A 46 7.18 -4.09 16.55
N ALA A 47 6.49 -3.24 15.79
CA ALA A 47 6.68 -1.79 15.82
C ALA A 47 6.38 -1.20 17.21
N THR A 48 5.28 -1.63 17.83
CA THR A 48 4.90 -1.18 19.19
C THR A 48 5.98 -1.52 20.21
N GLY A 49 6.58 -2.71 20.12
CA GLY A 49 7.69 -3.13 20.99
C GLY A 49 8.99 -2.33 20.81
N ALA A 50 9.12 -1.62 19.71
CA ALA A 50 10.29 -0.80 19.39
C ALA A 50 10.20 0.66 19.89
N ILE A 51 9.04 1.12 20.36
CA ILE A 51 8.84 2.50 20.85
C ILE A 51 9.78 2.78 22.02
N ARG A 52 10.39 3.97 22.01
CA ARG A 52 11.26 4.47 23.10
C ARG A 52 10.96 5.94 23.38
N GLY A 53 11.07 6.33 24.65
CA GLY A 53 10.82 7.71 25.08
C GLY A 53 9.40 8.18 24.81
N ASP A 54 9.26 9.41 24.34
CA ASP A 54 7.97 10.06 24.04
C ASP A 54 7.53 9.88 22.57
N PHE A 55 8.24 9.03 21.81
CA PHE A 55 7.90 8.74 20.42
C PHE A 55 6.52 8.11 20.29
N GLN A 56 5.73 8.59 19.34
CA GLN A 56 4.37 8.10 19.11
C GLN A 56 4.29 7.25 17.84
N LEU A 57 3.45 6.21 17.89
CA LEU A 57 3.16 5.33 16.77
C LEU A 57 1.65 5.26 16.55
N ALA A 58 1.19 5.69 15.39
CA ALA A 58 -0.18 5.43 14.94
C ALA A 58 -0.20 4.07 14.22
N LEU A 59 -1.05 3.16 14.68
CA LEU A 59 -1.24 1.87 14.03
C LEU A 59 -2.30 2.01 12.93
N GLY A 60 -1.98 1.53 11.73
CA GLY A 60 -2.83 1.64 10.55
C GLY A 60 -2.52 0.57 9.52
N ALA A 61 -3.22 0.64 8.40
CA ALA A 61 -2.95 -0.13 7.19
C ALA A 61 -3.31 0.69 5.96
N GLU A 62 -2.63 0.48 4.86
CA GLU A 62 -3.02 1.02 3.56
C GLU A 62 -3.89 0.01 2.83
N ILE A 63 -5.18 0.30 2.75
CA ILE A 63 -6.17 -0.58 2.15
C ILE A 63 -6.16 -0.40 0.64
N SER A 64 -5.84 -1.48 -0.10
CA SER A 64 -5.96 -1.50 -1.55
C SER A 64 -7.42 -1.45 -1.95
N CYS A 65 -7.76 -0.55 -2.86
CA CYS A 65 -9.11 -0.36 -3.38
C CYS A 65 -9.12 -0.36 -4.91
N LEU A 66 -10.28 -0.68 -5.49
CA LEU A 66 -10.50 -0.63 -6.93
C LEU A 66 -11.77 0.17 -7.23
N THR A 67 -11.66 1.20 -8.08
CA THR A 67 -12.84 1.96 -8.56
C THR A 67 -13.65 1.15 -9.57
N ASP A 68 -14.84 1.63 -9.93
CA ASP A 68 -15.67 1.01 -10.97
C ASP A 68 -14.99 1.04 -12.35
N GLU A 69 -14.10 2.00 -12.57
CA GLU A 69 -13.29 2.12 -13.79
C GLU A 69 -12.01 1.26 -13.74
N HIS A 70 -11.93 0.33 -12.77
CA HIS A 70 -10.77 -0.55 -12.55
C HIS A 70 -9.45 0.18 -12.24
N ARG A 71 -9.53 1.39 -11.67
CA ARG A 71 -8.37 2.15 -11.22
C ARG A 71 -8.00 1.77 -9.78
N SER A 72 -6.73 1.50 -9.55
CA SER A 72 -6.20 1.24 -8.20
C SER A 72 -6.12 2.54 -7.42
N VAL A 73 -6.72 2.55 -6.23
CA VAL A 73 -6.73 3.66 -5.26
C VAL A 73 -6.39 3.08 -3.90
N HIS A 74 -5.71 3.84 -3.07
CA HIS A 74 -5.40 3.40 -1.72
C HIS A 74 -6.04 4.31 -0.67
N ILE A 75 -6.56 3.69 0.40
CA ILE A 75 -7.15 4.38 1.55
C ILE A 75 -6.36 3.98 2.81
N LEU A 76 -5.70 4.93 3.45
CA LEU A 76 -5.13 4.68 4.77
C LEU A 76 -6.27 4.54 5.78
N GLY A 77 -6.25 3.45 6.52
CA GLY A 77 -7.01 3.30 7.74
C GLY A 77 -6.07 3.51 8.92
N LEU A 78 -6.35 4.50 9.77
CA LEU A 78 -5.53 4.78 10.96
C LEU A 78 -6.35 4.52 12.21
N LEU A 79 -5.71 3.99 13.26
CA LEU A 79 -6.27 3.84 14.61
C LEU A 79 -7.57 3.01 14.67
N PHE A 80 -7.80 2.12 13.72
CA PHE A 80 -8.98 1.25 13.72
C PHE A 80 -8.82 0.05 14.68
N ASP A 81 -9.96 -0.51 15.10
CA ASP A 81 -9.96 -1.74 15.89
C ASP A 81 -9.47 -2.91 15.05
N SER A 82 -8.31 -3.47 15.44
CA SER A 82 -7.71 -4.64 14.79
C SER A 82 -8.56 -5.91 14.87
N GLN A 83 -9.58 -5.95 15.71
CA GLN A 83 -10.48 -7.11 15.86
C GLN A 83 -11.77 -6.97 15.03
N TYR A 84 -11.95 -5.85 14.29
CA TYR A 84 -13.12 -5.67 13.45
C TYR A 84 -13.04 -6.58 12.21
N LEU A 85 -13.72 -7.73 12.28
CA LEU A 85 -13.65 -8.80 11.30
C LEU A 85 -13.92 -8.37 9.85
N PRO A 86 -14.95 -7.53 9.54
CA PRO A 86 -15.22 -7.18 8.14
C PRO A 86 -14.05 -6.47 7.45
N LEU A 87 -13.30 -5.61 8.17
CA LEU A 87 -12.10 -4.96 7.61
C LEU A 87 -10.95 -5.95 7.43
N GLN A 88 -10.78 -6.88 8.37
CA GLN A 88 -9.78 -7.95 8.23
C GLN A 88 -10.06 -8.86 7.04
N GLU A 89 -11.32 -9.24 6.83
CA GLU A 89 -11.76 -10.07 5.69
C GLU A 89 -11.51 -9.35 4.36
N ALA A 90 -11.82 -8.05 4.27
CA ALA A 90 -11.54 -7.24 3.08
C ALA A 90 -10.04 -7.19 2.77
N MET A 91 -9.18 -6.95 3.78
CA MET A 91 -7.73 -6.98 3.62
C MET A 91 -7.23 -8.38 3.22
N ALA A 92 -7.78 -9.44 3.81
CA ALA A 92 -7.41 -10.83 3.49
C ALA A 92 -7.74 -11.15 2.03
N ALA A 93 -8.94 -10.82 1.56
CA ALA A 93 -9.35 -11.03 0.17
C ALA A 93 -8.40 -10.32 -0.81
N SER A 94 -8.00 -9.08 -0.49
CA SER A 94 -7.01 -8.35 -1.30
C SER A 94 -5.65 -9.05 -1.33
N ARG A 95 -5.18 -9.60 -0.20
CA ARG A 95 -3.91 -10.35 -0.14
C ARG A 95 -3.96 -11.66 -0.92
N ASP A 96 -5.06 -12.40 -0.80
CA ASP A 96 -5.22 -13.72 -1.44
C ASP A 96 -5.20 -13.63 -2.97
N ASP A 97 -5.70 -12.52 -3.53
CA ASP A 97 -5.69 -12.28 -4.96
C ASP A 97 -4.30 -11.86 -5.52
N ARG A 98 -3.37 -11.45 -4.67
CA ARG A 98 -2.08 -10.90 -5.14
C ARG A 98 -1.22 -11.91 -5.89
N VAL A 99 -1.23 -13.18 -5.48
CA VAL A 99 -0.45 -14.24 -6.15
C VAL A 99 -1.02 -14.57 -7.52
N PRO A 100 -2.32 -14.89 -7.71
CA PRO A 100 -2.90 -15.11 -9.04
C PRO A 100 -2.70 -13.90 -9.97
N ARG A 101 -2.92 -12.69 -9.45
CA ARG A 101 -2.72 -11.45 -10.18
C ARG A 101 -1.28 -11.29 -10.68
N MET A 102 -0.30 -11.50 -9.80
CA MET A 102 1.12 -11.40 -10.14
C MET A 102 1.50 -12.37 -11.25
N LYS A 103 1.05 -13.63 -11.15
CA LYS A 103 1.28 -14.63 -12.19
C LYS A 103 0.71 -14.18 -13.53
N ARG A 104 -0.50 -13.61 -13.53
CA ARG A 104 -1.14 -13.11 -14.76
C ARG A 104 -0.39 -11.94 -15.38
N MET A 105 0.11 -11.00 -14.58
CA MET A 105 0.95 -9.90 -15.05
C MET A 105 2.23 -10.42 -15.70
N ILE A 106 2.89 -11.41 -15.09
CA ILE A 106 4.09 -12.05 -15.62
C ILE A 106 3.80 -12.77 -16.95
N GLU A 107 2.66 -13.45 -17.08
CA GLU A 107 2.24 -14.09 -18.34
C GLU A 107 2.08 -13.06 -19.47
N LEU A 108 1.46 -11.91 -19.19
CA LEU A 108 1.30 -10.82 -20.16
C LEU A 108 2.67 -10.25 -20.59
N MET A 109 3.59 -10.07 -19.65
CA MET A 109 4.96 -9.62 -19.93
C MET A 109 5.73 -10.64 -20.77
N ALA A 110 5.61 -11.93 -20.44
CA ALA A 110 6.28 -13.00 -21.19
C ALA A 110 5.80 -13.10 -22.63
N ALA A 111 4.51 -12.86 -22.90
CA ALA A 111 3.94 -12.84 -24.26
C ALA A 111 4.58 -11.75 -25.14
N ASP A 112 5.10 -10.68 -24.56
CA ASP A 112 5.82 -9.59 -25.25
C ASP A 112 7.35 -9.72 -25.17
N GLY A 113 7.84 -10.88 -24.71
CA GLY A 113 9.27 -11.15 -24.67
C GLY A 113 10.00 -10.56 -23.45
N ILE A 114 9.28 -10.00 -22.47
CA ILE A 114 9.85 -9.58 -21.18
C ILE A 114 10.00 -10.82 -20.31
N ALA A 115 11.20 -11.38 -20.30
CA ALA A 115 11.47 -12.67 -19.64
C ALA A 115 11.66 -12.48 -18.13
N ILE A 116 10.56 -12.43 -17.38
CA ILE A 116 10.53 -12.45 -15.91
C ILE A 116 9.71 -13.64 -15.44
N THR A 117 10.07 -14.26 -14.33
CA THR A 117 9.39 -15.42 -13.76
C THR A 117 8.81 -15.12 -12.38
N PHE A 118 7.78 -15.83 -11.98
CA PHE A 118 7.22 -15.70 -10.64
C PHE A 118 8.24 -16.05 -9.55
N GLN A 119 9.15 -16.99 -9.81
CA GLN A 119 10.19 -17.37 -8.85
C GLN A 119 11.21 -16.23 -8.64
N GLU A 120 11.57 -15.49 -9.69
CA GLU A 120 12.43 -14.30 -9.57
C GLU A 120 11.74 -13.21 -8.75
N VAL A 121 10.44 -12.98 -8.94
CA VAL A 121 9.68 -12.03 -8.11
C VAL A 121 9.61 -12.46 -6.65
N MET A 122 9.41 -13.76 -6.39
CA MET A 122 9.39 -14.29 -5.02
C MET A 122 10.75 -14.23 -4.32
N ALA A 123 11.85 -14.18 -5.06
CA ALA A 123 13.18 -13.99 -4.49
C ALA A 123 13.41 -12.57 -3.93
N GLU A 124 12.67 -11.59 -4.43
CA GLU A 124 12.68 -10.20 -3.93
C GLU A 124 11.65 -9.96 -2.81
N LEU A 125 10.81 -10.94 -2.49
CA LEU A 125 9.78 -10.82 -1.45
C LEU A 125 10.35 -11.21 -0.09
N PRO A 126 10.41 -10.28 0.90
CA PRO A 126 10.79 -10.61 2.27
C PRO A 126 9.84 -11.63 2.90
N ASP A 127 10.35 -12.43 3.83
CA ASP A 127 9.55 -13.42 4.55
C ASP A 127 8.35 -12.79 5.27
N GLY A 128 7.15 -13.29 4.96
CA GLY A 128 5.90 -12.81 5.54
C GLY A 128 5.41 -11.47 4.99
N ALA A 129 6.07 -10.92 3.96
CA ALA A 129 5.63 -9.69 3.31
C ALA A 129 4.41 -9.90 2.41
N THR A 130 3.63 -8.84 2.25
CA THR A 130 2.52 -8.81 1.30
C THR A 130 3.03 -8.57 -0.13
N LEU A 131 2.82 -9.53 -1.04
CA LEU A 131 3.24 -9.44 -2.43
C LEU A 131 2.59 -8.24 -3.14
N GLY A 132 3.38 -7.45 -3.88
CA GLY A 132 2.89 -6.29 -4.61
C GLY A 132 3.71 -5.99 -5.87
N ARG A 133 3.24 -5.02 -6.67
CA ARG A 133 3.96 -4.54 -7.87
C ARG A 133 5.38 -4.04 -7.58
N PRO A 134 5.71 -3.44 -6.41
CA PRO A 134 7.09 -3.09 -6.08
C PRO A 134 8.05 -4.28 -6.14
N HIS A 135 7.65 -5.48 -5.70
CA HIS A 135 8.49 -6.68 -5.76
C HIS A 135 8.71 -7.16 -7.22
N LEU A 136 7.71 -6.97 -8.11
CA LEU A 136 7.91 -7.19 -9.54
C LEU A 136 8.88 -6.14 -10.14
N ALA A 137 8.78 -4.88 -9.69
CA ALA A 137 9.74 -3.85 -10.09
C ALA A 137 11.17 -4.20 -9.66
N ASP A 138 11.36 -4.67 -8.43
CA ASP A 138 12.67 -5.10 -7.93
C ASP A 138 13.24 -6.27 -8.73
N ALA A 139 12.42 -7.26 -9.05
CA ALA A 139 12.85 -8.38 -9.89
C ALA A 139 13.23 -7.94 -11.32
N LEU A 140 12.49 -6.98 -11.89
CA LEU A 140 12.84 -6.38 -13.19
C LEU A 140 14.17 -5.62 -13.13
N VAL A 141 14.44 -4.90 -12.03
CA VAL A 141 15.70 -4.20 -11.77
C VAL A 141 16.84 -5.19 -11.58
N ALA A 142 16.66 -6.20 -10.72
CA ALA A 142 17.68 -7.23 -10.46
C ALA A 142 18.09 -7.97 -11.74
N LYS A 143 17.14 -8.14 -12.67
CA LYS A 143 17.38 -8.77 -13.97
C LYS A 143 17.94 -7.80 -15.03
N GLY A 144 18.07 -6.51 -14.72
CA GLY A 144 18.57 -5.49 -15.65
C GLY A 144 17.60 -5.13 -16.79
N LEU A 145 16.31 -5.44 -16.64
CA LEU A 145 15.27 -5.12 -17.62
C LEU A 145 14.82 -3.65 -17.51
N VAL A 146 14.97 -3.05 -16.34
CA VAL A 146 14.77 -1.63 -16.04
C VAL A 146 15.88 -1.14 -15.11
N ARG A 147 16.10 0.18 -15.05
CA ARG A 147 17.17 0.80 -14.24
C ARG A 147 16.84 0.92 -12.76
N ASN A 148 15.59 1.18 -12.44
CA ASN A 148 15.07 1.42 -11.09
C ASN A 148 13.56 1.22 -11.05
N ARG A 149 12.98 1.24 -9.84
CA ARG A 149 11.52 1.14 -9.62
C ARG A 149 10.73 2.22 -10.38
N ASP A 150 11.21 3.46 -10.41
CA ASP A 150 10.52 4.58 -11.05
C ASP A 150 10.32 4.31 -12.55
N GLN A 151 11.35 3.82 -13.24
CA GLN A 151 11.22 3.40 -14.63
C GLN A 151 10.24 2.22 -14.79
N ALA A 152 10.32 1.22 -13.91
CA ALA A 152 9.40 0.09 -13.96
C ALA A 152 7.93 0.55 -13.86
N PHE A 153 7.62 1.46 -12.93
CA PHE A 153 6.28 1.99 -12.78
C PHE A 153 5.87 2.90 -13.94
N ALA A 154 6.74 3.76 -14.42
CA ALA A 154 6.43 4.65 -15.55
C ALA A 154 6.10 3.89 -16.83
N GLU A 155 6.81 2.80 -17.13
CA GLU A 155 6.74 2.13 -18.43
C GLU A 155 5.90 0.83 -18.42
N LEU A 156 5.93 0.06 -17.31
CA LEU A 156 5.41 -1.32 -17.29
C LEU A 156 4.32 -1.57 -16.24
N LEU A 157 4.36 -0.89 -15.08
CA LEU A 157 3.56 -1.27 -13.90
C LEU A 157 2.52 -0.24 -13.48
N ASN A 158 2.36 0.87 -14.24
CA ASN A 158 1.30 1.86 -13.98
C ASN A 158 -0.09 1.28 -14.25
N ASN A 159 -1.13 2.00 -13.82
CA ASN A 159 -2.51 1.54 -13.96
C ASN A 159 -3.03 1.51 -15.41
N ASP A 160 -2.40 2.23 -16.33
CA ASP A 160 -2.76 2.29 -17.74
C ASP A 160 -1.92 1.33 -18.60
N SER A 161 -1.02 0.58 -17.97
CA SER A 161 -0.16 -0.40 -18.65
C SER A 161 -0.98 -1.58 -19.19
N LYS A 162 -0.62 -2.06 -20.38
CA LYS A 162 -1.17 -3.31 -20.94
C LYS A 162 -0.88 -4.57 -20.10
N TYR A 163 0.07 -4.48 -19.17
CA TYR A 163 0.40 -5.55 -18.21
C TYR A 163 -0.36 -5.42 -16.89
N TYR A 164 -1.14 -4.34 -16.74
CA TYR A 164 -1.96 -4.16 -15.56
C TYR A 164 -3.08 -5.21 -15.52
N VAL A 165 -3.20 -5.86 -14.39
CA VAL A 165 -4.29 -6.77 -14.07
C VAL A 165 -5.02 -6.21 -12.85
N SER A 166 -6.32 -6.02 -12.95
CA SER A 166 -7.15 -5.63 -11.79
C SER A 166 -7.09 -6.70 -10.71
N HIS A 167 -7.34 -6.31 -9.49
CA HIS A 167 -7.30 -7.20 -8.33
C HIS A 167 -8.64 -7.19 -7.59
N VAL A 168 -8.88 -8.23 -6.82
CA VAL A 168 -10.02 -8.26 -5.89
C VAL A 168 -9.70 -7.32 -4.73
N SER A 169 -10.53 -6.30 -4.55
CA SER A 169 -10.39 -5.30 -3.50
C SER A 169 -11.74 -4.63 -3.24
N PRO A 170 -11.97 -4.09 -2.05
CA PRO A 170 -13.12 -3.26 -1.78
C PRO A 170 -13.11 -2.01 -2.68
N LYS A 171 -14.28 -1.45 -2.94
CA LYS A 171 -14.37 -0.10 -3.51
C LYS A 171 -13.92 0.94 -2.47
N PRO A 172 -13.42 2.13 -2.90
CA PRO A 172 -12.96 3.15 -1.95
C PRO A 172 -14.02 3.53 -0.91
N ILE A 173 -15.29 3.67 -1.29
CA ILE A 173 -16.39 3.97 -0.36
C ILE A 173 -16.58 2.84 0.64
N GLU A 174 -16.52 1.60 0.21
CA GLU A 174 -16.62 0.42 1.09
C GLU A 174 -15.49 0.41 2.11
N ALA A 175 -14.24 0.61 1.67
CA ALA A 175 -13.09 0.70 2.57
C ALA A 175 -13.24 1.84 3.60
N ILE A 176 -13.67 3.04 3.16
CA ILE A 176 -13.95 4.18 4.05
C ILE A 176 -14.99 3.81 5.12
N GLN A 177 -16.08 3.13 4.72
CA GLN A 177 -17.14 2.71 5.62
C GLN A 177 -16.66 1.63 6.60
N LEU A 178 -15.87 0.65 6.14
CA LEU A 178 -15.27 -0.38 6.99
C LEU A 178 -14.31 0.21 8.02
N ILE A 179 -13.43 1.13 7.61
CA ILE A 179 -12.52 1.83 8.53
C ILE A 179 -13.29 2.61 9.57
N LYS A 180 -14.33 3.36 9.15
CA LYS A 180 -15.19 4.11 10.06
C LYS A 180 -15.93 3.20 11.04
N ALA A 181 -16.48 2.08 10.56
CA ALA A 181 -17.19 1.10 11.41
C ALA A 181 -16.24 0.43 12.41
N ALA A 182 -14.95 0.28 12.06
CA ALA A 182 -13.89 -0.16 12.95
C ALA A 182 -13.41 0.94 13.93
N GLY A 183 -14.04 2.13 13.96
CA GLY A 183 -13.66 3.25 14.82
C GLY A 183 -12.42 4.02 14.35
N GLY A 184 -11.93 3.75 13.16
CA GLY A 184 -10.71 4.34 12.59
C GLY A 184 -10.95 5.64 11.82
N VAL A 185 -9.85 6.22 11.37
CA VAL A 185 -9.77 7.43 10.54
C VAL A 185 -9.34 7.05 9.14
N SER A 186 -10.10 7.43 8.12
CA SER A 186 -9.78 7.16 6.72
C SER A 186 -9.12 8.35 6.03
N VAL A 187 -8.06 8.10 5.26
CA VAL A 187 -7.29 9.11 4.50
C VAL A 187 -7.09 8.60 3.07
N ILE A 188 -7.34 9.41 2.05
CA ILE A 188 -6.91 9.08 0.69
C ILE A 188 -5.39 9.18 0.63
N ALA A 189 -4.73 8.09 0.28
CA ALA A 189 -3.29 8.03 0.09
C ALA A 189 -2.91 8.58 -1.29
N HIS A 190 -1.78 9.31 -1.37
CA HIS A 190 -1.14 9.82 -2.61
C HIS A 190 -2.13 10.10 -3.75
N PRO A 191 -3.11 11.02 -3.57
CA PRO A 191 -4.17 11.27 -4.56
C PRO A 191 -3.63 11.67 -5.94
N GLY A 192 -2.46 12.32 -6.01
CA GLY A 192 -1.82 12.67 -7.28
C GLY A 192 -1.44 11.47 -8.14
N ALA A 193 -1.06 10.35 -7.52
CA ALA A 193 -0.76 9.10 -8.24
C ALA A 193 -2.02 8.36 -8.71
N SER A 194 -3.13 8.48 -7.95
CA SER A 194 -4.37 7.76 -8.22
C SER A 194 -5.35 8.56 -9.10
N PHE A 195 -5.34 9.89 -8.99
CA PHE A 195 -6.27 10.79 -9.66
C PHE A 195 -5.49 11.90 -10.37
N PRO A 196 -5.09 11.70 -11.64
CA PRO A 196 -4.32 12.69 -12.41
C PRO A 196 -5.00 14.06 -12.50
N GLU A 197 -6.32 14.07 -12.44
CA GLU A 197 -7.14 15.27 -12.30
C GLU A 197 -7.93 15.17 -10.99
N LEU A 198 -7.80 16.18 -10.14
CA LEU A 198 -8.54 16.26 -8.88
C LEU A 198 -10.04 16.37 -9.16
N ASN A 199 -10.78 15.32 -8.86
CA ASN A 199 -12.23 15.30 -8.97
C ASN A 199 -12.88 15.70 -7.64
N ILE A 200 -13.24 16.98 -7.51
CA ILE A 200 -13.85 17.54 -6.30
C ILE A 200 -15.18 16.85 -5.97
N GLU A 201 -15.97 16.47 -6.97
CA GLU A 201 -17.27 15.81 -6.75
C GLU A 201 -17.08 14.42 -6.16
N LEU A 202 -16.09 13.66 -6.65
CA LEU A 202 -15.73 12.36 -6.13
C LEU A 202 -15.24 12.45 -4.66
N PHE A 203 -14.38 13.43 -4.36
CA PHE A 203 -13.93 13.64 -2.97
C PHE A 203 -15.06 14.09 -2.05
N ALA A 204 -16.00 14.91 -2.55
CA ALA A 204 -17.21 15.27 -1.80
C ALA A 204 -18.10 14.05 -1.55
N GLU A 205 -18.19 13.11 -2.48
CA GLU A 205 -18.87 11.85 -2.29
C GLU A 205 -18.20 10.98 -1.23
N TYR A 206 -16.88 10.82 -1.30
CA TYR A 206 -16.11 10.09 -0.29
C TYR A 206 -16.28 10.70 1.09
N LYS A 207 -16.26 12.04 1.19
CA LYS A 207 -16.52 12.75 2.46
C LYS A 207 -17.92 12.45 3.01
N ARG A 208 -18.96 12.45 2.18
CA ARG A 208 -20.33 12.09 2.61
C ARG A 208 -20.39 10.66 3.15
N ASN A 209 -19.54 9.75 2.65
CA ASN A 209 -19.43 8.36 3.09
C ASN A 209 -18.50 8.16 4.30
N GLY A 210 -17.83 9.20 4.80
CA GLY A 210 -17.07 9.15 6.03
C GLY A 210 -15.57 9.36 5.87
N LEU A 211 -15.08 9.71 4.67
CA LEU A 211 -13.69 10.10 4.49
C LEU A 211 -13.33 11.26 5.42
N THR A 212 -12.22 11.13 6.13
CA THR A 212 -11.78 12.08 7.14
C THR A 212 -10.74 13.07 6.61
N ALA A 213 -9.78 12.60 5.82
CA ALA A 213 -8.66 13.40 5.36
C ALA A 213 -8.15 12.98 3.96
N ILE A 214 -7.26 13.78 3.43
CA ILE A 214 -6.54 13.54 2.17
C ILE A 214 -5.06 13.78 2.46
N GLU A 215 -4.18 12.91 1.99
CA GLU A 215 -2.74 13.11 2.05
C GLU A 215 -2.33 14.27 1.13
N VAL A 216 -1.54 15.21 1.67
CA VAL A 216 -1.15 16.45 0.96
C VAL A 216 0.32 16.43 0.56
N ALA A 217 1.17 15.81 1.37
CA ALA A 217 2.60 15.72 1.13
C ALA A 217 3.00 14.26 0.94
N HIS A 218 3.34 13.90 -0.26
CA HIS A 218 3.87 12.58 -0.63
C HIS A 218 4.92 12.77 -1.74
N ARG A 219 5.88 11.85 -1.84
CA ARG A 219 6.95 11.94 -2.85
C ARG A 219 6.44 11.91 -4.30
N ASP A 220 5.24 11.39 -4.52
CA ASP A 220 4.61 11.25 -5.86
C ASP A 220 3.65 12.42 -6.20
N HIS A 221 3.70 13.53 -5.42
CA HIS A 221 2.94 14.77 -5.66
C HIS A 221 3.83 15.87 -6.20
#